data_14d6126028a70788cc04aa866d8b7571
#
_entry.id   14d6126028a70788cc04aa866d8b7571
#
_cell.length_a   1.000
_cell.length_b   1.000
_cell.length_c   1.000
_cell.angle_alpha   90.00
_cell.angle_beta   90.00
_cell.angle_gamma   90.00
#
_symmetry.space_group_name_H-M   'P 1'
#
loop_
_entity.id
_entity.type
_entity.pdbx_description
1 polymer ?
#
loop_
_entity_poly.entity_id
_entity_poly.type
_entity_poly.pdbx_seq_one_letter_code
_entity_poly.pdbx_strand_id
1 'polypeptide(L)'
;MNLFRHILSAALLAGASAVACAAVVEATPGSLASQVSPDETSLTVTGSIDASDFDVIRNLRNLRTLDLSGATVAAYSGDRLESGIMTSGADILPEAALLSVPATTVKLPAGIVAIQAGALGNIGAREIEIPSTVKTIGAGAFSSLPALEKITVPASVTSLGDRVFKDCPMLSEVTILADITELPESTFLNCKALTDVQLPEGLKSIGESAFAGCVALKSIEMPASLVAIGDLAFAGAGLKSLDLSNHSGLAAIGEWAFSNCNDLLDVAVGSSVVSMGRGAFALNSQLASEVTAMAGNVKSLPSHFVYGSTLTGVNHLENLALDSIGDYALSGNLATAVTLPATVSHIGSGAMERMPDLTSLDASSIKAVPSLGKDVWAETDQPAAVCYVSPELFDTYSNTPQWREFQLQKKDPSAVDDTHITDVADGAAVRGVFDGMVLRLECDTEIRQVQLYDVSGRVLTIHRAAPARTMAIDTAPFDSRVFLVRLLLGDSSTPVLKLVRP
;
A
#
# COMPACT_ATOMS: atom_id res chain seq x y z
N MET A 1 22.33 -56.31 -37.10
CA MET A 1 22.59 -56.31 -38.57
C MET A 1 22.20 -54.95 -39.10
N ASN A 2 23.20 -54.19 -39.45
CA ASN A 2 23.22 -52.83 -39.99
C ASN A 2 22.17 -52.56 -41.07
N LEU A 3 21.37 -51.53 -40.87
CA LEU A 3 20.78 -50.79 -42.00
C LEU A 3 20.04 -49.50 -41.53
N PHE A 4 20.70 -48.59 -40.83
CA PHE A 4 20.21 -47.19 -40.64
C PHE A 4 21.37 -46.23 -40.32
N ARG A 5 22.47 -46.40 -41.08
CA ARG A 5 23.58 -45.43 -41.05
C ARG A 5 23.96 -45.20 -42.53
N HIS A 6 23.33 -44.27 -43.22
CA HIS A 6 23.79 -43.55 -44.40
C HIS A 6 22.61 -42.95 -45.15
N ILE A 7 22.11 -41.83 -44.68
CA ILE A 7 21.53 -40.78 -45.55
C ILE A 7 21.71 -39.48 -44.79
N LEU A 8 22.89 -38.88 -44.88
CA LEU A 8 23.08 -37.44 -44.70
C LEU A 8 24.44 -37.04 -45.25
N SER A 9 24.53 -36.96 -46.56
CA SER A 9 25.56 -36.14 -47.21
C SER A 9 25.12 -35.93 -48.65
N ALA A 10 24.35 -34.88 -48.88
CA ALA A 10 24.28 -34.11 -50.12
C ALA A 10 23.02 -33.21 -50.12
N ALA A 11 23.13 -32.02 -49.64
CA ALA A 11 22.33 -30.89 -50.11
C ALA A 11 23.00 -29.59 -49.64
N LEU A 12 24.01 -29.17 -50.38
CA LEU A 12 24.50 -27.79 -50.32
C LEU A 12 23.77 -27.00 -51.42
N LEU A 13 23.33 -25.77 -51.03
CA LEU A 13 22.80 -24.70 -51.87
C LEU A 13 21.29 -24.71 -52.15
N ALA A 14 20.56 -23.96 -51.31
CA ALA A 14 19.73 -22.81 -51.66
C ALA A 14 18.77 -22.47 -50.52
N GLY A 15 18.83 -21.24 -49.98
CA GLY A 15 17.78 -20.64 -49.18
C GLY A 15 17.40 -21.40 -47.89
N ALA A 16 18.28 -21.42 -46.90
CA ALA A 16 18.00 -22.08 -45.63
C ALA A 16 16.97 -21.25 -44.85
N SER A 17 15.69 -21.61 -44.93
CA SER A 17 14.85 -21.55 -43.76
C SER A 17 15.54 -22.41 -42.69
N ALA A 18 15.92 -21.85 -41.57
CA ALA A 18 16.50 -22.58 -40.45
C ALA A 18 15.57 -23.74 -40.12
N VAL A 19 15.99 -24.96 -40.45
CA VAL A 19 15.29 -26.17 -40.00
C VAL A 19 15.43 -26.13 -38.46
N ALA A 20 14.29 -26.06 -37.79
CA ALA A 20 14.29 -26.12 -36.32
C ALA A 20 14.98 -27.41 -35.90
N CYS A 21 16.19 -27.30 -35.32
CA CYS A 21 16.92 -28.43 -34.78
C CYS A 21 16.30 -28.78 -33.44
N ALA A 22 15.79 -29.98 -33.27
CA ALA A 22 15.16 -30.47 -32.06
C ALA A 22 15.93 -31.71 -31.57
N ALA A 23 16.60 -31.60 -30.42
CA ALA A 23 17.33 -32.70 -29.83
C ALA A 23 16.53 -33.34 -28.69
N VAL A 24 16.53 -34.65 -28.62
CA VAL A 24 16.10 -35.45 -27.46
C VAL A 24 17.33 -36.21 -26.99
N VAL A 25 17.75 -35.98 -25.78
CA VAL A 25 19.02 -36.46 -25.22
C VAL A 25 18.76 -37.23 -23.94
N GLU A 26 19.30 -38.43 -23.83
CA GLU A 26 19.42 -39.14 -22.56
C GLU A 26 20.82 -38.81 -21.99
N ALA A 27 20.85 -37.96 -20.97
CA ALA A 27 22.08 -37.43 -20.43
C ALA A 27 22.61 -38.25 -19.26
N THR A 28 23.91 -38.21 -19.06
CA THR A 28 24.59 -38.50 -17.82
C THR A 28 25.33 -37.25 -17.34
N PRO A 29 25.59 -37.06 -16.04
CA PRO A 29 26.21 -35.84 -15.51
C PRO A 29 27.44 -35.40 -16.31
N GLY A 30 27.47 -34.14 -16.79
CA GLY A 30 28.55 -33.56 -17.58
C GLY A 30 28.58 -33.96 -19.04
N SER A 31 27.57 -34.65 -19.58
CA SER A 31 27.63 -35.20 -20.94
C SER A 31 27.02 -34.33 -22.04
N LEU A 32 26.23 -33.33 -21.72
CA LEU A 32 25.48 -32.51 -22.67
C LEU A 32 26.38 -31.82 -23.71
N ALA A 33 27.55 -31.36 -23.32
CA ALA A 33 28.48 -30.67 -24.24
C ALA A 33 28.86 -31.50 -25.47
N SER A 34 28.85 -32.86 -25.37
CA SER A 34 29.15 -33.75 -26.48
C SER A 34 27.91 -34.22 -27.27
N GLN A 35 26.69 -33.88 -26.80
CA GLN A 35 25.44 -34.42 -27.32
C GLN A 35 24.56 -33.39 -28.00
N VAL A 36 24.76 -32.09 -27.71
CA VAL A 36 23.92 -30.99 -28.22
C VAL A 36 24.70 -30.08 -29.16
N SER A 37 24.03 -29.59 -30.18
CA SER A 37 24.56 -28.57 -31.09
C SER A 37 24.37 -27.17 -30.49
N PRO A 38 25.30 -26.21 -30.67
CA PRO A 38 25.09 -24.83 -30.31
C PRO A 38 23.90 -24.14 -30.97
N ASP A 39 23.42 -24.69 -32.09
CA ASP A 39 22.31 -24.18 -32.90
C ASP A 39 20.95 -24.78 -32.54
N GLU A 40 20.88 -25.56 -31.43
CA GLU A 40 19.63 -26.17 -30.99
C GLU A 40 18.56 -25.11 -30.70
N THR A 41 17.35 -25.35 -31.24
CA THR A 41 16.17 -24.50 -31.01
C THR A 41 15.18 -25.16 -30.05
N SER A 42 15.25 -26.49 -29.90
CA SER A 42 14.42 -27.26 -28.97
C SER A 42 15.26 -28.39 -28.37
N LEU A 43 15.28 -28.47 -27.05
CA LEU A 43 16.04 -29.49 -26.32
C LEU A 43 15.14 -30.16 -25.29
N THR A 44 15.03 -31.49 -25.40
CA THR A 44 14.41 -32.34 -24.36
C THR A 44 15.50 -33.20 -23.73
N VAL A 45 15.64 -33.17 -22.45
CA VAL A 45 16.64 -33.93 -21.68
C VAL A 45 15.95 -34.94 -20.78
N THR A 46 16.42 -36.17 -20.84
CA THR A 46 16.07 -37.24 -19.89
C THR A 46 17.36 -37.77 -19.23
N GLY A 47 17.21 -38.67 -18.26
CA GLY A 47 18.38 -39.19 -17.53
C GLY A 47 18.84 -38.26 -16.41
N SER A 48 20.14 -38.05 -16.24
CA SER A 48 20.68 -37.26 -15.15
C SER A 48 21.62 -36.17 -15.68
N ILE A 49 21.47 -34.95 -15.16
CA ILE A 49 22.32 -33.79 -15.48
C ILE A 49 22.89 -33.20 -14.20
N ASP A 50 23.98 -32.44 -14.30
CA ASP A 50 24.54 -31.70 -13.18
C ASP A 50 24.77 -30.21 -13.50
N ALA A 51 25.43 -29.47 -12.61
CA ALA A 51 25.67 -28.05 -12.78
C ALA A 51 26.48 -27.70 -14.05
N SER A 52 27.36 -28.59 -14.52
CA SER A 52 28.14 -28.37 -15.75
C SER A 52 27.26 -28.46 -17.02
N ASP A 53 26.22 -29.28 -17.00
CA ASP A 53 25.26 -29.37 -18.09
C ASP A 53 24.39 -28.12 -18.22
N PHE A 54 24.07 -27.46 -17.10
CA PHE A 54 23.38 -26.17 -17.13
C PHE A 54 24.24 -25.06 -17.75
N ASP A 55 25.58 -25.08 -17.59
CA ASP A 55 26.47 -24.15 -18.30
C ASP A 55 26.38 -24.34 -19.83
N VAL A 56 26.26 -25.60 -20.30
CA VAL A 56 26.02 -25.88 -21.71
C VAL A 56 24.67 -25.30 -22.18
N ILE A 57 23.60 -25.55 -21.42
CA ILE A 57 22.24 -25.06 -21.76
C ILE A 57 22.23 -23.53 -21.85
N ARG A 58 22.89 -22.81 -20.95
CA ARG A 58 22.96 -21.33 -20.97
C ARG A 58 23.65 -20.78 -22.21
N ASN A 59 24.51 -21.54 -22.84
CA ASN A 59 25.22 -21.15 -24.05
C ASN A 59 24.43 -21.42 -25.35
N LEU A 60 23.25 -22.06 -25.28
CA LEU A 60 22.37 -22.31 -26.43
C LEU A 60 21.57 -21.07 -26.81
N ARG A 61 22.14 -20.17 -27.61
CA ARG A 61 21.59 -18.85 -27.91
C ARG A 61 20.35 -18.86 -28.80
N ASN A 62 20.06 -20.00 -29.48
CA ASN A 62 18.91 -20.16 -30.34
C ASN A 62 17.76 -20.92 -29.68
N LEU A 63 17.93 -21.39 -28.46
CA LEU A 63 16.96 -22.24 -27.77
C LEU A 63 15.62 -21.50 -27.55
N ARG A 64 14.53 -22.18 -27.93
CA ARG A 64 13.15 -21.68 -27.76
C ARG A 64 12.35 -22.58 -26.83
N THR A 65 12.62 -23.89 -26.87
CA THR A 65 11.93 -24.86 -26.01
C THR A 65 12.95 -25.66 -25.24
N LEU A 66 12.77 -25.72 -23.92
CA LEU A 66 13.58 -26.54 -23.00
C LEU A 66 12.66 -27.42 -22.17
N ASP A 67 12.76 -28.73 -22.34
CA ASP A 67 12.01 -29.71 -21.55
C ASP A 67 13.00 -30.54 -20.70
N LEU A 68 13.05 -30.28 -19.40
CA LEU A 68 13.85 -31.02 -18.41
C LEU A 68 12.95 -31.91 -17.53
N SER A 69 11.67 -32.06 -17.83
CA SER A 69 10.73 -32.77 -16.95
C SER A 69 11.07 -34.24 -16.73
N GLY A 70 11.79 -34.85 -17.69
CA GLY A 70 12.28 -36.21 -17.61
C GLY A 70 13.70 -36.34 -17.02
N ALA A 71 14.33 -35.23 -16.64
CA ALA A 71 15.69 -35.25 -16.11
C ALA A 71 15.69 -35.23 -14.57
N THR A 72 16.74 -35.81 -13.98
CA THR A 72 17.09 -35.65 -12.57
C THR A 72 18.34 -34.77 -12.45
N VAL A 73 18.51 -34.07 -11.34
CA VAL A 73 19.68 -33.22 -11.10
C VAL A 73 20.63 -33.93 -10.14
N ALA A 74 21.81 -34.28 -10.59
CA ALA A 74 22.87 -34.87 -9.78
C ALA A 74 23.64 -33.80 -9.02
N ALA A 75 24.27 -34.20 -7.93
CA ALA A 75 25.23 -33.34 -7.25
C ALA A 75 26.47 -33.10 -8.13
N TYR A 76 27.00 -31.88 -8.05
CA TYR A 76 28.24 -31.48 -8.72
C TYR A 76 29.34 -31.16 -7.70
N SER A 77 30.52 -31.61 -7.94
CA SER A 77 31.72 -31.20 -7.22
C SER A 77 32.90 -31.32 -8.18
N GLY A 78 33.49 -30.21 -8.56
CA GLY A 78 34.52 -30.17 -9.58
C GLY A 78 35.17 -28.79 -9.72
N ASP A 79 35.75 -28.57 -10.90
CA ASP A 79 36.38 -27.31 -11.24
C ASP A 79 35.32 -26.18 -11.26
N ARG A 80 35.78 -24.94 -11.06
CA ARG A 80 34.91 -23.78 -11.11
C ARG A 80 34.29 -23.62 -12.51
N LEU A 81 32.96 -23.71 -12.57
CA LEU A 81 32.20 -23.53 -13.79
C LEU A 81 32.15 -22.05 -14.23
N GLU A 82 31.69 -21.77 -15.47
CA GLU A 82 31.45 -20.39 -15.95
C GLU A 82 30.43 -19.65 -15.08
N SER A 83 29.45 -20.38 -14.52
CA SER A 83 28.51 -19.87 -13.50
C SER A 83 29.14 -19.49 -12.19
N GLY A 84 30.39 -19.87 -11.94
CA GLY A 84 31.10 -19.70 -10.67
C GLY A 84 30.86 -20.83 -9.68
N ILE A 85 30.02 -21.81 -10.01
CA ILE A 85 29.70 -22.95 -9.15
C ILE A 85 30.91 -23.89 -9.07
N MET A 86 31.22 -24.39 -7.89
CA MET A 86 32.22 -25.44 -7.62
C MET A 86 31.57 -26.69 -7.02
N THR A 87 30.44 -26.50 -6.34
CA THR A 87 29.66 -27.58 -5.73
C THR A 87 28.17 -27.28 -5.83
N SER A 88 27.37 -28.30 -6.12
CA SER A 88 25.89 -28.23 -6.09
C SER A 88 25.34 -29.54 -5.52
N GLY A 89 24.26 -29.46 -4.74
CA GLY A 89 23.56 -30.64 -4.23
C GLY A 89 22.74 -31.35 -5.32
N ALA A 90 22.35 -32.59 -5.04
CA ALA A 90 21.39 -33.29 -5.88
C ALA A 90 19.97 -32.69 -5.72
N ASP A 91 19.15 -32.86 -6.77
CA ASP A 91 17.77 -32.37 -6.83
C ASP A 91 17.63 -30.86 -6.59
N ILE A 92 18.66 -30.10 -6.90
CA ILE A 92 18.72 -28.64 -6.77
C ILE A 92 18.92 -28.03 -8.14
N LEU A 93 18.03 -27.08 -8.53
CA LEU A 93 18.29 -26.22 -9.67
C LEU A 93 19.36 -25.19 -9.24
N PRO A 94 20.58 -25.26 -9.78
CA PRO A 94 21.71 -24.49 -9.27
C PRO A 94 21.54 -22.98 -9.44
N GLU A 95 22.39 -22.20 -8.75
CA GLU A 95 22.48 -20.75 -8.93
C GLU A 95 22.70 -20.40 -10.40
N ALA A 96 21.90 -19.45 -10.92
CA ALA A 96 21.94 -18.98 -12.29
C ALA A 96 21.83 -20.10 -13.36
N ALA A 97 21.26 -21.27 -13.05
CA ALA A 97 21.22 -22.45 -13.92
C ALA A 97 20.72 -22.15 -15.33
N LEU A 98 19.63 -21.39 -15.46
CA LEU A 98 19.00 -21.01 -16.72
C LEU A 98 19.05 -19.49 -16.96
N LEU A 99 19.92 -18.78 -16.29
CA LEU A 99 20.01 -17.32 -16.39
C LEU A 99 20.21 -16.89 -17.86
N SER A 100 19.28 -16.02 -18.33
CA SER A 100 19.30 -15.46 -19.69
C SER A 100 19.21 -16.49 -20.84
N VAL A 101 18.73 -17.70 -20.57
CA VAL A 101 18.39 -18.66 -21.61
C VAL A 101 17.22 -18.09 -22.43
N PRO A 102 17.32 -18.00 -23.77
CA PRO A 102 16.29 -17.34 -24.58
C PRO A 102 15.03 -18.20 -24.81
N ALA A 103 14.85 -19.27 -24.03
CA ALA A 103 13.71 -20.18 -24.16
C ALA A 103 12.40 -19.49 -23.73
N THR A 104 11.36 -19.67 -24.57
CA THR A 104 9.99 -19.16 -24.31
C THR A 104 9.08 -20.23 -23.72
N THR A 105 9.50 -21.49 -23.76
CA THR A 105 8.84 -22.63 -23.12
C THR A 105 9.88 -23.38 -22.30
N VAL A 106 9.64 -23.52 -21.01
CA VAL A 106 10.55 -24.18 -20.07
C VAL A 106 9.74 -25.12 -19.18
N LYS A 107 10.17 -26.39 -19.11
CA LYS A 107 9.69 -27.34 -18.11
C LYS A 107 10.87 -27.74 -17.22
N LEU A 108 10.67 -27.56 -15.92
CA LEU A 108 11.67 -27.87 -14.92
C LEU A 108 11.73 -29.38 -14.59
N PRO A 109 12.86 -29.88 -14.06
CA PRO A 109 12.93 -31.25 -13.58
C PRO A 109 11.90 -31.48 -12.47
N ALA A 110 11.09 -32.54 -12.59
CA ALA A 110 9.95 -32.77 -11.70
C ALA A 110 10.33 -33.08 -10.24
N GLY A 111 11.56 -33.56 -10.02
CA GLY A 111 12.08 -34.01 -8.70
C GLY A 111 12.84 -32.96 -7.92
N ILE A 112 13.04 -31.74 -8.43
CA ILE A 112 13.85 -30.75 -7.71
C ILE A 112 13.18 -30.31 -6.40
N VAL A 113 14.00 -30.14 -5.38
CA VAL A 113 13.57 -29.72 -4.02
C VAL A 113 13.94 -28.27 -3.72
N ALA A 114 14.84 -27.68 -4.49
CA ALA A 114 15.28 -26.29 -4.34
C ALA A 114 15.56 -25.63 -5.70
N ILE A 115 15.23 -24.34 -5.77
CA ILE A 115 15.59 -23.45 -6.87
C ILE A 115 16.50 -22.37 -6.24
N GLN A 116 17.78 -22.34 -6.65
CA GLN A 116 18.76 -21.41 -6.07
C GLN A 116 18.64 -19.99 -6.64
N ALA A 117 19.47 -19.08 -6.11
CA ALA A 117 19.44 -17.68 -6.46
C ALA A 117 19.62 -17.45 -7.97
N GLY A 118 18.78 -16.57 -8.56
CA GLY A 118 18.86 -16.21 -9.97
C GLY A 118 18.67 -17.35 -10.98
N ALA A 119 18.26 -18.53 -10.53
CA ALA A 119 18.29 -19.76 -11.35
C ALA A 119 17.56 -19.64 -12.69
N LEU A 120 16.45 -18.87 -12.75
CA LEU A 120 15.65 -18.65 -13.96
C LEU A 120 15.62 -17.17 -14.37
N GLY A 121 16.52 -16.35 -13.84
CA GLY A 121 16.53 -14.92 -14.12
C GLY A 121 16.61 -14.62 -15.62
N ASN A 122 15.83 -13.63 -16.08
CA ASN A 122 15.85 -13.11 -17.46
C ASN A 122 15.57 -14.16 -18.56
N ILE A 123 14.72 -15.17 -18.32
CA ILE A 123 14.26 -16.10 -19.36
C ILE A 123 12.97 -15.58 -20.02
N GLY A 124 12.72 -16.00 -21.27
CA GLY A 124 11.60 -15.53 -22.07
C GLY A 124 10.28 -16.26 -21.87
N ALA A 125 10.17 -17.15 -20.88
CA ALA A 125 8.99 -17.99 -20.66
C ALA A 125 7.78 -17.17 -20.19
N ARG A 126 6.60 -17.49 -20.75
CA ARG A 126 5.33 -16.88 -20.35
C ARG A 126 4.71 -17.53 -19.13
N GLU A 127 4.94 -18.81 -18.97
CA GLU A 127 4.46 -19.63 -17.87
C GLU A 127 5.58 -20.56 -17.42
N ILE A 128 5.70 -20.76 -16.12
CA ILE A 128 6.63 -21.69 -15.50
C ILE A 128 5.88 -22.44 -14.41
N GLU A 129 5.84 -23.75 -14.52
CA GLU A 129 5.33 -24.60 -13.45
C GLU A 129 6.45 -24.88 -12.45
N ILE A 130 6.22 -24.47 -11.18
CA ILE A 130 7.12 -24.81 -10.08
C ILE A 130 6.71 -26.18 -9.55
N PRO A 131 7.60 -27.20 -9.59
CA PRO A 131 7.25 -28.52 -9.11
C PRO A 131 6.79 -28.54 -7.66
N SER A 132 5.78 -29.37 -7.34
CA SER A 132 5.25 -29.51 -5.98
C SER A 132 6.23 -30.17 -4.98
N THR A 133 7.41 -30.57 -5.42
CA THR A 133 8.53 -31.06 -4.60
C THR A 133 9.37 -29.92 -4.04
N VAL A 134 9.34 -28.73 -4.66
CA VAL A 134 10.17 -27.58 -4.27
C VAL A 134 9.82 -27.10 -2.86
N LYS A 135 10.85 -26.99 -2.01
CA LYS A 135 10.78 -26.49 -0.63
C LYS A 135 11.34 -25.09 -0.47
N THR A 136 12.34 -24.72 -1.28
CA THR A 136 13.00 -23.43 -1.17
C THR A 136 13.18 -22.77 -2.52
N ILE A 137 12.94 -21.46 -2.56
CA ILE A 137 13.16 -20.62 -3.75
C ILE A 137 14.10 -19.49 -3.33
N GLY A 138 15.27 -19.43 -3.98
CA GLY A 138 16.32 -18.48 -3.66
C GLY A 138 16.06 -17.07 -4.16
N ALA A 139 16.89 -16.13 -3.71
CA ALA A 139 16.78 -14.73 -4.06
C ALA A 139 16.82 -14.50 -5.59
N GLY A 140 15.89 -13.70 -6.11
CA GLY A 140 15.83 -13.36 -7.54
C GLY A 140 15.64 -14.55 -8.49
N ALA A 141 15.21 -15.70 -7.99
CA ALA A 141 15.13 -16.93 -8.80
C ALA A 141 14.32 -16.80 -10.07
N PHE A 142 13.30 -15.96 -10.08
CA PHE A 142 12.42 -15.63 -11.21
C PHE A 142 12.46 -14.13 -11.54
N SER A 143 13.55 -13.45 -11.26
CA SER A 143 13.65 -12.01 -11.50
C SER A 143 13.83 -11.68 -12.98
N SER A 144 13.33 -10.52 -13.39
CA SER A 144 13.52 -9.96 -14.73
C SER A 144 12.98 -10.84 -15.86
N LEU A 145 11.88 -11.57 -15.63
CA LEU A 145 11.23 -12.38 -16.66
C LEU A 145 10.32 -11.47 -17.52
N PRO A 146 10.72 -11.15 -18.76
CA PRO A 146 10.02 -10.11 -19.54
C PRO A 146 8.64 -10.53 -20.05
N ALA A 147 8.36 -11.83 -20.10
CA ALA A 147 7.14 -12.38 -20.68
C ALA A 147 6.28 -13.17 -19.69
N LEU A 148 6.74 -13.39 -18.46
CA LEU A 148 5.99 -14.15 -17.45
C LEU A 148 4.66 -13.46 -17.15
N GLU A 149 3.55 -14.16 -17.37
CA GLU A 149 2.19 -13.63 -17.20
C GLU A 149 1.56 -14.09 -15.88
N LYS A 150 1.82 -15.35 -15.50
CA LYS A 150 1.23 -15.98 -14.30
C LYS A 150 2.22 -16.89 -13.60
N ILE A 151 2.09 -16.98 -12.28
CA ILE A 151 2.88 -17.91 -11.46
C ILE A 151 2.09 -18.39 -10.24
N THR A 152 2.27 -19.67 -9.90
CA THR A 152 1.78 -20.23 -8.64
C THR A 152 2.97 -20.72 -7.82
N VAL A 153 3.12 -20.21 -6.60
CA VAL A 153 4.08 -20.72 -5.61
C VAL A 153 3.39 -21.85 -4.86
N PRO A 154 3.84 -23.11 -5.00
CA PRO A 154 3.13 -24.27 -4.46
C PRO A 154 3.18 -24.33 -2.92
N ALA A 155 2.21 -24.98 -2.32
CA ALA A 155 2.10 -25.16 -0.86
C ALA A 155 3.30 -25.92 -0.24
N SER A 156 4.11 -26.58 -1.06
CA SER A 156 5.32 -27.27 -0.60
C SER A 156 6.45 -26.32 -0.21
N VAL A 157 6.42 -25.07 -0.73
CA VAL A 157 7.47 -24.08 -0.46
C VAL A 157 7.36 -23.58 0.98
N THR A 158 8.48 -23.62 1.71
CA THR A 158 8.59 -23.16 3.10
C THR A 158 9.51 -21.97 3.26
N SER A 159 10.25 -21.60 2.19
CA SER A 159 11.15 -20.45 2.18
C SER A 159 11.17 -19.80 0.81
N LEU A 160 10.95 -18.50 0.80
CA LEU A 160 10.99 -17.63 -0.37
C LEU A 160 12.08 -16.57 -0.14
N GLY A 161 12.99 -16.39 -1.09
CA GLY A 161 14.06 -15.40 -0.99
C GLY A 161 13.60 -14.01 -1.40
N ASP A 162 14.48 -13.01 -1.24
CA ASP A 162 14.21 -11.64 -1.68
C ASP A 162 14.16 -11.54 -3.20
N ARG A 163 13.42 -10.56 -3.72
CA ARG A 163 13.41 -10.18 -5.14
C ARG A 163 13.00 -11.30 -6.11
N VAL A 164 12.26 -12.31 -5.62
CA VAL A 164 11.98 -13.53 -6.40
C VAL A 164 11.35 -13.23 -7.75
N PHE A 165 10.39 -12.33 -7.82
CA PHE A 165 9.68 -11.92 -9.05
C PHE A 165 9.94 -10.47 -9.43
N LYS A 166 11.01 -9.87 -8.91
CA LYS A 166 11.38 -8.49 -9.22
C LYS A 166 11.53 -8.26 -10.72
N ASP A 167 11.06 -7.10 -11.22
CA ASP A 167 11.17 -6.66 -12.61
C ASP A 167 10.55 -7.66 -13.63
N CYS A 168 9.38 -8.24 -13.29
CA CYS A 168 8.55 -9.05 -14.19
C CYS A 168 7.39 -8.20 -14.77
N PRO A 169 7.60 -7.43 -15.85
CA PRO A 169 6.69 -6.36 -16.27
C PRO A 169 5.34 -6.86 -16.81
N MET A 170 5.24 -8.12 -17.24
CA MET A 170 4.03 -8.73 -17.77
C MET A 170 3.29 -9.61 -16.75
N LEU A 171 3.89 -9.82 -15.56
CA LEU A 171 3.29 -10.65 -14.51
C LEU A 171 2.01 -9.98 -13.99
N SER A 172 0.87 -10.61 -14.29
CA SER A 172 -0.47 -10.07 -13.99
C SER A 172 -1.19 -10.80 -12.86
N GLU A 173 -0.88 -12.08 -12.64
CA GLU A 173 -1.57 -12.95 -11.69
C GLU A 173 -0.57 -13.78 -10.88
N VAL A 174 -0.69 -13.76 -9.56
CA VAL A 174 0.16 -14.52 -8.64
C VAL A 174 -0.69 -15.20 -7.59
N THR A 175 -0.48 -16.51 -7.40
CA THR A 175 -1.07 -17.26 -6.30
C THR A 175 0.03 -17.82 -5.41
N ILE A 176 0.05 -17.44 -4.12
CA ILE A 176 0.98 -17.98 -3.14
C ILE A 176 0.24 -18.97 -2.24
N LEU A 177 0.38 -20.27 -2.56
CA LEU A 177 -0.17 -21.36 -1.76
C LEU A 177 0.75 -21.75 -0.60
N ALA A 178 2.00 -21.27 -0.62
CA ALA A 178 3.00 -21.51 0.42
C ALA A 178 2.56 -20.89 1.75
N ASP A 179 2.69 -21.64 2.83
CA ASP A 179 2.43 -21.15 4.19
C ASP A 179 3.65 -20.38 4.72
N ILE A 180 3.88 -19.20 4.15
CA ILE A 180 4.93 -18.28 4.58
C ILE A 180 4.36 -17.21 5.51
N THR A 181 5.15 -16.79 6.48
CA THR A 181 4.76 -15.74 7.43
C THR A 181 5.28 -14.36 7.05
N GLU A 182 6.17 -14.29 6.06
CA GLU A 182 6.77 -13.06 5.56
C GLU A 182 6.79 -13.07 4.04
N LEU A 183 6.36 -11.98 3.42
CA LEU A 183 6.61 -11.71 2.01
C LEU A 183 7.95 -10.95 1.93
N PRO A 184 8.99 -11.55 1.33
CA PRO A 184 10.34 -10.98 1.38
C PRO A 184 10.47 -9.62 0.68
N GLU A 185 11.61 -8.96 0.93
CA GLU A 185 11.99 -7.68 0.30
C GLU A 185 11.87 -7.74 -1.22
N SER A 186 11.26 -6.70 -1.81
CA SER A 186 11.22 -6.47 -3.26
C SER A 186 10.64 -7.65 -4.07
N THR A 187 9.82 -8.51 -3.45
CA THR A 187 9.29 -9.73 -4.10
C THR A 187 8.66 -9.44 -5.46
N PHE A 188 7.83 -8.40 -5.58
CA PHE A 188 7.14 -7.97 -6.81
C PHE A 188 7.55 -6.57 -7.26
N LEU A 189 8.70 -6.09 -6.84
CA LEU A 189 9.18 -4.76 -7.24
C LEU A 189 9.13 -4.60 -8.76
N ASN A 190 8.44 -3.53 -9.25
CA ASN A 190 8.26 -3.20 -10.67
C ASN A 190 7.48 -4.25 -11.49
N CYS A 191 6.63 -5.07 -10.89
CA CYS A 191 5.68 -5.90 -11.61
C CYS A 191 4.51 -5.04 -12.12
N LYS A 192 4.75 -4.30 -13.21
CA LYS A 192 3.87 -3.22 -13.68
C LYS A 192 2.48 -3.68 -14.14
N ALA A 193 2.35 -4.93 -14.59
CA ALA A 193 1.08 -5.51 -15.04
C ALA A 193 0.32 -6.23 -13.91
N LEU A 194 0.87 -6.32 -12.69
CA LEU A 194 0.29 -7.08 -11.60
C LEU A 194 -1.07 -6.51 -11.19
N THR A 195 -2.11 -7.31 -11.30
CA THR A 195 -3.49 -6.92 -10.98
C THR A 195 -4.12 -7.80 -9.91
N ASP A 196 -3.69 -9.05 -9.80
CA ASP A 196 -4.25 -10.05 -8.88
C ASP A 196 -3.14 -10.77 -8.13
N VAL A 197 -3.21 -10.71 -6.80
CA VAL A 197 -2.29 -11.39 -5.89
C VAL A 197 -3.06 -12.04 -4.77
N GLN A 198 -2.98 -13.37 -4.70
CA GLN A 198 -3.50 -14.13 -3.58
C GLN A 198 -2.39 -14.38 -2.57
N LEU A 199 -2.48 -13.68 -1.43
CA LEU A 199 -1.55 -13.81 -0.30
C LEU A 199 -2.01 -14.91 0.66
N PRO A 200 -1.08 -15.63 1.33
CA PRO A 200 -1.45 -16.64 2.32
C PRO A 200 -2.09 -16.00 3.58
N GLU A 201 -3.11 -16.67 4.13
CA GLU A 201 -3.83 -16.17 5.32
C GLU A 201 -2.94 -16.03 6.57
N GLY A 202 -1.84 -16.79 6.66
CA GLY A 202 -0.88 -16.76 7.76
C GLY A 202 0.17 -15.67 7.69
N LEU A 203 0.16 -14.83 6.65
CA LEU A 203 1.18 -13.81 6.42
C LEU A 203 1.16 -12.73 7.51
N LYS A 204 2.29 -12.50 8.18
CA LYS A 204 2.44 -11.53 9.27
C LYS A 204 3.13 -10.24 8.83
N SER A 205 3.97 -10.28 7.80
CA SER A 205 4.68 -9.11 7.33
C SER A 205 4.79 -9.05 5.81
N ILE A 206 4.70 -7.83 5.30
CA ILE A 206 5.01 -7.48 3.91
C ILE A 206 6.35 -6.73 3.95
N GLY A 207 7.36 -7.27 3.27
CA GLY A 207 8.72 -6.76 3.29
C GLY A 207 8.91 -5.43 2.57
N GLU A 208 10.10 -4.85 2.72
CA GLU A 208 10.48 -3.60 2.07
C GLU A 208 10.28 -3.67 0.55
N SER A 209 9.66 -2.64 -0.03
CA SER A 209 9.45 -2.51 -1.48
C SER A 209 8.73 -3.70 -2.15
N ALA A 210 8.02 -4.55 -1.39
CA ALA A 210 7.47 -5.81 -1.91
C ALA A 210 6.54 -5.62 -3.12
N PHE A 211 5.75 -4.55 -3.18
CA PHE A 211 4.86 -4.17 -4.27
C PHE A 211 5.18 -2.80 -4.86
N ALA A 212 6.38 -2.27 -4.62
CA ALA A 212 6.72 -0.95 -5.14
C ALA A 212 6.71 -0.93 -6.68
N GLY A 213 6.06 0.09 -7.27
CA GLY A 213 5.92 0.23 -8.72
C GLY A 213 4.94 -0.73 -9.38
N CYS A 214 4.08 -1.45 -8.63
CA CYS A 214 2.99 -2.27 -9.16
C CYS A 214 1.80 -1.37 -9.60
N VAL A 215 1.98 -0.61 -10.67
CA VAL A 215 1.04 0.45 -11.09
C VAL A 215 -0.33 -0.05 -11.53
N ALA A 216 -0.45 -1.32 -11.91
CA ALA A 216 -1.73 -1.92 -12.28
C ALA A 216 -2.50 -2.50 -11.09
N LEU A 217 -1.89 -2.64 -9.90
CA LEU A 217 -2.50 -3.22 -8.70
C LEU A 217 -3.49 -2.23 -8.08
N LYS A 218 -4.77 -2.38 -8.40
CA LYS A 218 -5.83 -1.44 -7.96
C LYS A 218 -6.43 -1.76 -6.60
N SER A 219 -6.31 -3.00 -6.19
CA SER A 219 -6.74 -3.51 -4.87
C SER A 219 -5.91 -4.72 -4.50
N ILE A 220 -5.81 -5.01 -3.22
CA ILE A 220 -5.19 -6.21 -2.67
C ILE A 220 -5.91 -6.58 -1.38
N GLU A 221 -6.21 -7.87 -1.22
CA GLU A 221 -6.75 -8.39 0.04
C GLU A 221 -5.60 -8.62 1.02
N MET A 222 -5.60 -7.85 2.10
CA MET A 222 -4.61 -7.98 3.17
C MET A 222 -5.04 -9.08 4.15
N PRO A 223 -4.17 -10.04 4.47
CA PRO A 223 -4.51 -11.08 5.45
C PRO A 223 -4.76 -10.50 6.84
N ALA A 224 -5.77 -11.01 7.56
CA ALA A 224 -6.10 -10.54 8.91
C ALA A 224 -5.00 -10.80 9.94
N SER A 225 -4.07 -11.71 9.64
CA SER A 225 -2.88 -12.03 10.44
C SER A 225 -1.76 -10.97 10.38
N LEU A 226 -1.91 -9.95 9.52
CA LEU A 226 -0.86 -8.97 9.26
C LEU A 226 -0.51 -8.16 10.52
N VAL A 227 0.79 -8.04 10.80
CA VAL A 227 1.36 -7.33 11.96
C VAL A 227 2.16 -6.10 11.53
N ALA A 228 2.82 -6.17 10.36
CA ALA A 228 3.66 -5.08 9.87
C ALA A 228 3.63 -4.96 8.35
N ILE A 229 3.73 -3.73 7.88
CA ILE A 229 3.96 -3.35 6.48
C ILE A 229 5.30 -2.61 6.44
N GLY A 230 6.24 -3.08 5.62
CA GLY A 230 7.60 -2.58 5.53
C GLY A 230 7.73 -1.25 4.81
N ASP A 231 8.96 -0.72 4.78
CA ASP A 231 9.29 0.52 4.11
C ASP A 231 9.05 0.41 2.60
N LEU A 232 8.51 1.46 1.99
CA LEU A 232 8.24 1.51 0.54
C LEU A 232 7.34 0.37 0.01
N ALA A 233 6.72 -0.44 0.87
CA ALA A 233 6.08 -1.70 0.48
C ALA A 233 5.12 -1.57 -0.71
N PHE A 234 4.39 -0.47 -0.82
CA PHE A 234 3.46 -0.16 -1.91
C PHE A 234 3.78 1.16 -2.62
N ALA A 235 5.01 1.67 -2.48
CA ALA A 235 5.37 2.95 -3.09
C ALA A 235 5.14 2.96 -4.61
N GLY A 236 4.35 3.91 -5.12
CA GLY A 236 3.98 3.97 -6.53
C GLY A 236 3.07 2.85 -7.01
N ALA A 237 2.43 2.10 -6.13
CA ALA A 237 1.39 1.14 -6.50
C ALA A 237 0.11 1.84 -6.97
N GLY A 238 -0.68 1.15 -7.80
CA GLY A 238 -1.91 1.71 -8.36
C GLY A 238 -3.14 1.62 -7.48
N LEU A 239 -2.97 1.43 -6.16
CA LEU A 239 -4.09 1.24 -5.22
C LEU A 239 -5.08 2.40 -5.30
N LYS A 240 -6.40 2.08 -5.29
CA LYS A 240 -7.48 3.06 -5.28
C LYS A 240 -8.05 3.31 -3.89
N SER A 241 -8.03 2.30 -3.05
CA SER A 241 -8.47 2.38 -1.66
C SER A 241 -7.65 1.42 -0.80
N LEU A 242 -7.55 1.74 0.49
CA LEU A 242 -6.84 0.95 1.48
C LEU A 242 -7.65 0.92 2.77
N ASP A 243 -8.21 -0.24 3.11
CA ASP A 243 -8.90 -0.43 4.38
C ASP A 243 -8.12 -1.41 5.28
N LEU A 244 -7.48 -0.85 6.29
CA LEU A 244 -6.73 -1.56 7.34
C LEU A 244 -7.45 -1.47 8.70
N SER A 245 -8.68 -0.96 8.74
CA SER A 245 -9.41 -0.70 9.99
C SER A 245 -9.71 -1.96 10.81
N ASN A 246 -9.87 -3.10 10.13
CA ASN A 246 -10.21 -4.38 10.74
C ASN A 246 -8.99 -5.27 11.06
N HIS A 247 -7.76 -4.77 10.83
CA HIS A 247 -6.53 -5.53 11.08
C HIS A 247 -6.03 -5.32 12.52
N SER A 248 -6.65 -5.99 13.48
CA SER A 248 -6.38 -5.81 14.91
C SER A 248 -4.94 -6.18 15.35
N GLY A 249 -4.21 -6.94 14.53
CA GLY A 249 -2.80 -7.28 14.76
C GLY A 249 -1.81 -6.30 14.16
N LEU A 250 -2.23 -5.46 13.22
CA LEU A 250 -1.35 -4.55 12.51
C LEU A 250 -0.88 -3.42 13.44
N ALA A 251 0.39 -3.45 13.81
CA ALA A 251 0.98 -2.51 14.74
C ALA A 251 1.87 -1.45 14.07
N ALA A 252 2.44 -1.74 12.91
CA ALA A 252 3.42 -0.88 12.26
C ALA A 252 3.21 -0.74 10.76
N ILE A 253 3.39 0.49 10.27
CA ILE A 253 3.49 0.84 8.84
C ILE A 253 4.83 1.55 8.64
N GLY A 254 5.61 1.10 7.66
CA GLY A 254 6.97 1.57 7.39
C GLY A 254 7.07 2.94 6.74
N GLU A 255 8.32 3.40 6.53
CA GLU A 255 8.59 4.67 5.86
C GLU A 255 8.18 4.61 4.38
N TRP A 256 7.49 5.65 3.90
CA TRP A 256 7.04 5.78 2.52
C TRP A 256 6.19 4.60 2.01
N ALA A 257 5.62 3.81 2.91
CA ALA A 257 4.95 2.55 2.59
C ALA A 257 3.87 2.67 1.52
N PHE A 258 3.09 3.74 1.51
CA PHE A 258 2.03 4.04 0.54
C PHE A 258 2.26 5.38 -0.16
N SER A 259 3.52 5.77 -0.34
CA SER A 259 3.85 7.03 -1.01
C SER A 259 3.63 6.94 -2.53
N ASN A 260 3.27 8.08 -3.15
CA ASN A 260 3.13 8.18 -4.60
C ASN A 260 2.12 7.18 -5.22
N CYS A 261 1.13 6.72 -4.44
CA CYS A 261 0.00 5.93 -4.92
C CYS A 261 -1.04 6.90 -5.52
N ASN A 262 -0.79 7.35 -6.76
CA ASN A 262 -1.50 8.49 -7.35
C ASN A 262 -3.00 8.28 -7.61
N ASP A 263 -3.48 7.05 -7.58
CA ASP A 263 -4.91 6.71 -7.71
C ASP A 263 -5.59 6.51 -6.33
N LEU A 264 -4.83 6.64 -5.21
CA LEU A 264 -5.34 6.37 -3.86
C LEU A 264 -6.27 7.50 -3.40
N LEU A 265 -7.55 7.16 -3.22
CA LEU A 265 -8.61 8.07 -2.80
C LEU A 265 -8.91 7.94 -1.31
N ASP A 266 -9.13 6.71 -0.86
CA ASP A 266 -9.61 6.42 0.47
C ASP A 266 -8.66 5.52 1.26
N VAL A 267 -8.36 5.94 2.50
CA VAL A 267 -7.52 5.20 3.45
C VAL A 267 -8.22 5.15 4.80
N ALA A 268 -8.30 3.96 5.37
CA ALA A 268 -8.73 3.75 6.75
C ALA A 268 -7.70 2.89 7.48
N VAL A 269 -7.13 3.41 8.56
CA VAL A 269 -6.12 2.74 9.40
C VAL A 269 -6.71 2.46 10.78
N GLY A 270 -6.60 1.22 11.23
CA GLY A 270 -7.12 0.80 12.52
C GLY A 270 -6.33 1.34 13.71
N SER A 271 -6.97 1.41 14.87
CA SER A 271 -6.36 1.89 16.12
C SER A 271 -5.26 0.97 16.70
N SER A 272 -5.08 -0.22 16.13
CA SER A 272 -3.97 -1.12 16.43
C SER A 272 -2.61 -0.57 15.96
N VAL A 273 -2.60 0.26 14.91
CA VAL A 273 -1.37 0.88 14.40
C VAL A 273 -0.91 1.95 15.36
N VAL A 274 0.24 1.71 15.99
CA VAL A 274 0.87 2.60 16.98
C VAL A 274 2.22 3.12 16.52
N SER A 275 2.75 2.59 15.42
CA SER A 275 4.00 3.00 14.78
C SER A 275 3.77 3.26 13.30
N MET A 276 4.20 4.44 12.84
CA MET A 276 4.09 4.82 11.45
C MET A 276 5.35 5.56 11.01
N GLY A 277 5.90 5.16 9.88
CA GLY A 277 7.14 5.69 9.34
C GLY A 277 6.96 7.04 8.66
N ARG A 278 8.08 7.70 8.42
CA ARG A 278 8.17 8.94 7.68
C ARG A 278 7.51 8.81 6.30
N GLY A 279 6.69 9.78 5.90
CA GLY A 279 6.12 9.86 4.57
C GLY A 279 5.16 8.73 4.21
N ALA A 280 4.59 8.03 5.20
CA ALA A 280 3.80 6.81 4.96
C ALA A 280 2.71 6.97 3.89
N PHE A 281 2.09 8.16 3.79
CA PHE A 281 1.07 8.50 2.78
C PHE A 281 1.44 9.74 1.96
N ALA A 282 2.71 10.08 1.83
CA ALA A 282 3.16 11.25 1.09
C ALA A 282 2.94 11.14 -0.42
N LEU A 283 2.84 12.29 -1.09
CA LEU A 283 2.78 12.40 -2.56
C LEU A 283 1.57 11.71 -3.21
N ASN A 284 0.45 11.62 -2.50
CA ASN A 284 -0.80 11.02 -3.00
C ASN A 284 -1.74 12.11 -3.51
N SER A 285 -1.72 12.38 -4.81
CA SER A 285 -2.40 13.52 -5.44
C SER A 285 -3.92 13.42 -5.49
N GLN A 286 -4.51 12.25 -5.22
CA GLN A 286 -5.96 12.04 -5.23
C GLN A 286 -6.54 11.75 -3.84
N LEU A 287 -5.71 11.77 -2.80
CA LEU A 287 -6.13 11.37 -1.46
C LEU A 287 -7.24 12.30 -0.92
N ALA A 288 -8.38 11.72 -0.56
CA ALA A 288 -9.55 12.43 -0.05
C ALA A 288 -9.86 12.12 1.43
N SER A 289 -9.24 11.08 2.00
CA SER A 289 -9.44 10.69 3.40
C SER A 289 -8.94 11.75 4.37
N GLU A 290 -9.60 11.88 5.50
CA GLU A 290 -9.13 12.73 6.59
C GLU A 290 -7.88 12.16 7.27
N VAL A 291 -7.00 13.04 7.78
CA VAL A 291 -5.81 12.64 8.55
C VAL A 291 -6.19 11.74 9.73
N THR A 292 -7.33 11.99 10.37
CA THR A 292 -7.84 11.17 11.48
C THR A 292 -8.09 9.71 11.09
N ALA A 293 -8.52 9.45 9.86
CA ALA A 293 -8.73 8.10 9.36
C ALA A 293 -7.40 7.37 9.05
N MET A 294 -6.33 8.12 8.78
CA MET A 294 -5.03 7.58 8.39
C MET A 294 -4.04 7.45 9.54
N ALA A 295 -4.23 8.20 10.61
CA ALA A 295 -3.24 8.32 11.69
C ALA A 295 -3.18 7.10 12.64
N GLY A 296 -4.15 6.19 12.59
CA GLY A 296 -4.20 5.08 13.53
C GLY A 296 -4.28 5.56 14.99
N ASN A 297 -3.37 5.08 15.84
CA ASN A 297 -3.26 5.51 17.23
C ASN A 297 -1.83 5.97 17.57
N VAL A 298 -1.17 6.65 16.62
CA VAL A 298 0.17 7.20 16.86
C VAL A 298 0.13 8.37 17.84
N LYS A 299 1.22 8.56 18.57
CA LYS A 299 1.38 9.72 19.50
C LYS A 299 2.02 10.91 18.81
N SER A 300 2.61 10.72 17.65
CA SER A 300 3.21 11.77 16.86
C SER A 300 2.87 11.52 15.39
N LEU A 301 2.39 12.54 14.67
CA LEU A 301 2.35 12.45 13.22
C LEU A 301 3.80 12.38 12.72
N PRO A 302 4.17 11.37 11.94
CA PRO A 302 5.54 11.24 11.47
C PRO A 302 5.92 12.37 10.52
N SER A 303 7.21 12.64 10.39
CA SER A 303 7.70 13.61 9.40
C SER A 303 7.22 13.24 7.99
N HIS A 304 6.82 14.25 7.21
CA HIS A 304 6.32 14.09 5.84
C HIS A 304 5.06 13.21 5.70
N PHE A 305 4.29 13.02 6.75
CA PHE A 305 3.17 12.06 6.82
C PHE A 305 2.30 12.04 5.56
N VAL A 306 1.76 13.19 5.17
CA VAL A 306 0.99 13.42 3.94
C VAL A 306 1.61 14.52 3.07
N TYR A 307 2.92 14.69 3.13
CA TYR A 307 3.66 15.70 2.38
C TYR A 307 3.32 15.67 0.88
N GLY A 308 3.02 16.83 0.32
CA GLY A 308 2.72 16.96 -1.11
C GLY A 308 1.45 16.24 -1.58
N SER A 309 0.58 15.81 -0.67
CA SER A 309 -0.76 15.32 -0.97
C SER A 309 -1.74 16.50 -0.98
N THR A 310 -2.67 16.55 -1.93
CA THR A 310 -3.65 17.65 -2.05
C THR A 310 -4.85 17.47 -1.11
N LEU A 311 -4.57 17.11 0.13
CA LEU A 311 -5.56 16.75 1.13
C LEU A 311 -6.28 17.99 1.66
N THR A 312 -7.62 17.94 1.77
CA THR A 312 -8.44 18.96 2.43
C THR A 312 -8.88 18.54 3.83
N GLY A 313 -8.75 17.25 4.16
CA GLY A 313 -9.25 16.63 5.40
C GLY A 313 -8.25 16.66 6.56
N VAL A 314 -7.68 17.82 6.91
CA VAL A 314 -6.84 17.99 8.11
C VAL A 314 -7.52 18.78 9.23
N ASN A 315 -8.84 18.94 9.15
CA ASN A 315 -9.59 19.87 9.99
C ASN A 315 -9.74 19.41 11.44
N HIS A 316 -9.74 18.11 11.71
CA HIS A 316 -10.15 17.52 12.99
C HIS A 316 -9.00 16.80 13.70
N LEU A 317 -7.80 17.42 13.73
CA LEU A 317 -6.65 16.84 14.46
C LEU A 317 -6.91 16.74 15.96
N GLU A 318 -7.81 17.57 16.53
CA GLU A 318 -8.20 17.53 17.94
C GLU A 318 -8.78 16.18 18.38
N ASN A 319 -9.24 15.37 17.44
CA ASN A 319 -9.72 14.01 17.72
C ASN A 319 -8.59 12.99 17.91
N LEU A 320 -7.35 13.40 17.65
CA LEU A 320 -6.15 12.55 17.83
C LEU A 320 -5.45 12.94 19.14
N ALA A 321 -4.94 11.92 19.84
CA ALA A 321 -4.16 12.14 21.06
C ALA A 321 -2.67 12.34 20.74
N LEU A 322 -2.36 13.40 19.95
CA LEU A 322 -1.00 13.67 19.49
C LEU A 322 -0.22 14.50 20.49
N ASP A 323 1.01 14.11 20.76
CA ASP A 323 1.98 14.89 21.54
C ASP A 323 2.81 15.83 20.64
N SER A 324 2.94 15.48 19.35
CA SER A 324 3.70 16.28 18.37
C SER A 324 3.24 16.07 16.93
N ILE A 325 3.58 17.04 16.08
CA ILE A 325 3.44 17.01 14.63
C ILE A 325 4.86 17.08 14.04
N GLY A 326 5.26 16.08 13.26
CA GLY A 326 6.63 15.98 12.72
C GLY A 326 6.94 16.98 11.62
N ASP A 327 8.22 17.06 11.22
CA ASP A 327 8.67 17.96 10.16
C ASP A 327 7.94 17.68 8.85
N TYR A 328 7.43 18.74 8.20
CA TYR A 328 6.71 18.67 6.92
C TYR A 328 5.48 17.72 6.91
N ALA A 329 4.97 17.35 8.08
CA ALA A 329 3.95 16.30 8.20
C ALA A 329 2.66 16.59 7.41
N LEU A 330 2.24 17.84 7.37
CA LEU A 330 1.03 18.33 6.69
C LEU A 330 1.35 19.34 5.58
N SER A 331 2.61 19.44 5.13
CA SER A 331 3.05 20.41 4.13
C SER A 331 2.36 20.18 2.78
N GLY A 332 1.94 21.27 2.13
CA GLY A 332 1.34 21.26 0.79
C GLY A 332 -0.14 20.87 0.76
N ASN A 333 -0.84 20.89 1.89
CA ASN A 333 -2.27 20.58 1.98
C ASN A 333 -3.16 21.79 1.66
N LEU A 334 -4.41 21.52 1.24
CA LEU A 334 -5.42 22.52 0.85
C LEU A 334 -6.49 22.75 1.93
N ALA A 335 -6.18 22.43 3.20
CA ALA A 335 -7.11 22.66 4.29
C ALA A 335 -7.34 24.15 4.55
N THR A 336 -8.61 24.53 4.72
CA THR A 336 -9.02 25.90 5.04
C THR A 336 -8.98 26.19 6.55
N ALA A 337 -9.11 25.16 7.37
CA ALA A 337 -9.09 25.26 8.83
C ALA A 337 -8.33 24.07 9.44
N VAL A 338 -7.64 24.32 10.55
CA VAL A 338 -6.96 23.28 11.35
C VAL A 338 -7.26 23.52 12.81
N THR A 339 -7.70 22.48 13.53
CA THR A 339 -7.84 22.50 14.99
C THR A 339 -6.78 21.59 15.60
N LEU A 340 -5.92 22.16 16.44
CA LEU A 340 -4.81 21.42 17.05
C LEU A 340 -5.27 20.62 18.27
N PRO A 341 -4.73 19.39 18.46
CA PRO A 341 -4.96 18.62 19.69
C PRO A 341 -4.49 19.37 20.93
N ALA A 342 -5.25 19.27 22.01
CA ALA A 342 -4.89 19.91 23.29
C ALA A 342 -3.56 19.43 23.90
N THR A 343 -3.08 18.27 23.46
CA THR A 343 -1.85 17.59 23.94
C THR A 343 -0.60 17.96 23.16
N VAL A 344 -0.73 18.62 21.98
CA VAL A 344 0.43 18.98 21.15
C VAL A 344 1.35 19.96 21.86
N SER A 345 2.60 19.55 22.05
CA SER A 345 3.67 20.32 22.69
C SER A 345 4.79 20.73 21.73
N HIS A 346 4.82 20.15 20.54
CA HIS A 346 5.81 20.45 19.51
C HIS A 346 5.22 20.34 18.09
N ILE A 347 5.59 21.31 17.24
CA ILE A 347 5.27 21.32 15.82
C ILE A 347 6.58 21.47 15.05
N GLY A 348 6.90 20.48 14.22
CA GLY A 348 8.16 20.35 13.51
C GLY A 348 8.37 21.40 12.41
N SER A 349 9.58 21.43 11.85
CA SER A 349 9.97 22.38 10.79
C SER A 349 9.11 22.17 9.54
N GLY A 350 8.60 23.26 8.94
CA GLY A 350 7.75 23.21 7.75
C GLY A 350 6.48 22.38 7.88
N ALA A 351 6.07 22.02 9.11
CA ALA A 351 4.99 21.04 9.32
C ALA A 351 3.67 21.40 8.65
N MET A 352 3.41 22.67 8.49
CA MET A 352 2.20 23.23 7.83
C MET A 352 2.59 24.28 6.80
N GLU A 353 3.74 24.13 6.13
CA GLU A 353 4.12 25.02 5.04
C GLU A 353 3.25 24.79 3.80
N ARG A 354 3.15 25.78 2.92
CA ARG A 354 2.41 25.70 1.64
C ARG A 354 0.96 25.26 1.82
N MET A 355 0.27 25.88 2.78
CA MET A 355 -1.18 25.73 2.96
C MET A 355 -1.87 27.01 2.47
N PRO A 356 -2.06 27.19 1.15
CA PRO A 356 -2.51 28.46 0.56
C PRO A 356 -3.95 28.82 0.94
N ASP A 357 -4.77 27.83 1.27
CA ASP A 357 -6.19 28.02 1.58
C ASP A 357 -6.47 28.14 3.09
N LEU A 358 -5.44 28.10 3.95
CA LEU A 358 -5.60 28.18 5.39
C LEU A 358 -6.12 29.57 5.81
N THR A 359 -7.32 29.61 6.34
CA THR A 359 -7.97 30.83 6.86
C THR A 359 -8.14 30.81 8.38
N SER A 360 -8.09 29.63 8.99
CA SER A 360 -8.34 29.47 10.43
C SER A 360 -7.43 28.40 11.05
N LEU A 361 -6.81 28.74 12.19
CA LEU A 361 -6.06 27.82 13.03
C LEU A 361 -6.61 27.89 14.45
N ASP A 362 -7.10 26.78 15.01
CA ASP A 362 -7.59 26.75 16.39
C ASP A 362 -6.59 26.06 17.32
N ALA A 363 -5.98 26.84 18.19
CA ALA A 363 -5.07 26.42 19.24
C ALA A 363 -5.65 26.74 20.64
N SER A 364 -6.95 27.04 20.75
CA SER A 364 -7.58 27.49 21.99
C SER A 364 -7.58 26.42 23.09
N SER A 365 -7.63 25.14 22.71
CA SER A 365 -7.61 24.01 23.66
C SER A 365 -6.23 23.66 24.21
N ILE A 366 -5.17 24.25 23.65
CA ILE A 366 -3.78 23.98 24.05
C ILE A 366 -3.49 24.61 25.42
N LYS A 367 -2.83 23.85 26.28
CA LYS A 367 -2.53 24.25 27.66
C LYS A 367 -1.19 24.98 27.85
N ALA A 368 -0.29 24.84 26.92
CA ALA A 368 1.01 25.52 26.87
C ALA A 368 1.40 25.73 25.41
N VAL A 369 1.91 26.93 25.06
CA VAL A 369 2.28 27.25 23.68
C VAL A 369 3.28 26.23 23.17
N PRO A 370 2.98 25.51 22.06
CA PRO A 370 3.88 24.52 21.50
C PRO A 370 5.19 25.13 21.04
N SER A 371 6.28 24.40 21.25
CA SER A 371 7.55 24.72 20.62
C SER A 371 7.46 24.51 19.12
N LEU A 372 8.09 25.40 18.35
CA LEU A 372 8.06 25.35 16.89
C LEU A 372 9.44 25.02 16.34
N GLY A 373 9.44 24.20 15.30
CA GLY A 373 10.56 24.05 14.39
C GLY A 373 10.76 25.30 13.53
N LYS A 374 11.62 25.20 12.55
CA LYS A 374 11.91 26.28 11.62
C LYS A 374 10.80 26.38 10.55
N ASP A 375 10.36 27.61 10.27
CA ASP A 375 9.51 27.93 9.12
C ASP A 375 8.25 27.06 9.04
N VAL A 376 7.57 26.84 10.17
CA VAL A 376 6.41 25.92 10.29
C VAL A 376 5.31 26.22 9.29
N TRP A 377 5.04 27.50 9.01
CA TRP A 377 4.02 27.98 8.08
C TRP A 377 4.63 28.73 6.87
N ALA A 378 5.82 28.35 6.42
CA ALA A 378 6.41 28.96 5.23
C ALA A 378 5.46 28.87 4.02
N GLU A 379 5.40 29.93 3.22
CA GLU A 379 4.51 30.01 2.04
C GLU A 379 3.00 29.83 2.37
N THR A 380 2.59 30.06 3.63
CA THR A 380 1.21 30.14 4.10
C THR A 380 0.90 31.59 4.46
N ASP A 381 -0.26 32.13 4.08
CA ASP A 381 -0.63 33.53 4.35
C ASP A 381 -1.12 33.70 5.81
N GLN A 382 -0.16 33.65 6.76
CA GLN A 382 -0.43 33.81 8.18
C GLN A 382 -1.16 35.14 8.52
N PRO A 383 -0.79 36.31 7.93
CA PRO A 383 -1.47 37.55 8.18
C PRO A 383 -2.94 37.58 7.76
N ALA A 384 -3.37 36.73 6.82
CA ALA A 384 -4.77 36.59 6.41
C ALA A 384 -5.53 35.59 7.26
N ALA A 385 -4.85 34.66 7.95
CA ALA A 385 -5.46 33.60 8.74
C ALA A 385 -5.71 34.03 10.20
N VAL A 386 -6.88 33.65 10.73
CA VAL A 386 -7.20 33.84 12.15
C VAL A 386 -6.67 32.68 12.97
N CYS A 387 -5.92 32.98 14.04
CA CYS A 387 -5.53 31.96 14.98
C CYS A 387 -6.24 32.17 16.33
N TYR A 388 -7.08 31.22 16.68
CA TYR A 388 -7.79 31.19 17.95
C TYR A 388 -6.89 30.60 19.04
N VAL A 389 -6.76 31.33 20.16
CA VAL A 389 -5.95 30.93 21.31
C VAL A 389 -6.71 31.14 22.63
N SER A 390 -6.38 30.37 23.65
CA SER A 390 -7.02 30.60 24.97
C SER A 390 -6.74 31.99 25.49
N PRO A 391 -7.69 32.63 26.20
CA PRO A 391 -7.49 33.94 26.81
C PRO A 391 -6.25 34.02 27.73
N GLU A 392 -5.93 32.91 28.41
CA GLU A 392 -4.84 32.79 29.36
C GLU A 392 -3.44 32.81 28.68
N LEU A 393 -3.35 32.26 27.46
CA LEU A 393 -2.09 32.19 26.74
C LEU A 393 -1.95 33.27 25.66
N PHE A 394 -2.93 34.14 25.49
CA PHE A 394 -2.95 35.16 24.44
C PHE A 394 -1.67 36.00 24.40
N ASP A 395 -1.24 36.50 25.56
CA ASP A 395 -0.03 37.33 25.65
C ASP A 395 1.23 36.53 25.30
N THR A 396 1.28 35.26 25.67
CA THR A 396 2.38 34.34 25.30
C THR A 396 2.45 34.15 23.82
N TYR A 397 1.32 33.82 23.16
CA TYR A 397 1.24 33.66 21.69
C TYR A 397 1.65 34.95 20.96
N SER A 398 1.17 36.11 21.44
CA SER A 398 1.48 37.44 20.86
C SER A 398 2.96 37.80 20.91
N ASN A 399 3.72 37.21 21.81
CA ASN A 399 5.15 37.42 21.97
C ASN A 399 6.03 36.28 21.40
N THR A 400 5.40 35.20 20.95
CA THR A 400 6.14 34.04 20.40
C THR A 400 6.30 34.17 18.87
N PRO A 401 7.54 34.10 18.37
CA PRO A 401 7.81 34.11 16.91
C PRO A 401 7.01 33.06 16.16
N GLN A 402 6.68 33.33 14.90
CA GLN A 402 5.81 32.60 14.02
C GLN A 402 4.34 32.59 14.46
N TRP A 403 3.99 32.44 15.74
CA TRP A 403 2.62 32.55 16.24
C TRP A 403 2.06 33.97 16.11
N ARG A 404 2.85 35.00 16.46
CA ARG A 404 2.44 36.39 16.42
C ARG A 404 2.15 36.95 15.01
N GLU A 405 2.52 36.19 13.98
CA GLU A 405 2.29 36.57 12.58
C GLU A 405 0.84 36.32 12.14
N PHE A 406 0.06 35.54 12.90
CA PHE A 406 -1.37 35.33 12.69
C PHE A 406 -2.24 36.47 13.23
N GLN A 407 -3.48 36.55 12.74
CA GLN A 407 -4.51 37.38 13.39
C GLN A 407 -4.99 36.66 14.66
N LEU A 408 -4.36 36.96 15.79
CA LEU A 408 -4.68 36.28 17.05
C LEU A 408 -6.04 36.76 17.61
N GLN A 409 -6.90 35.79 17.96
CA GLN A 409 -8.18 36.04 18.62
C GLN A 409 -8.32 35.14 19.85
N LYS A 410 -8.92 35.71 20.92
CA LYS A 410 -9.20 34.96 22.15
C LYS A 410 -10.43 34.09 21.93
N LYS A 411 -10.29 32.80 22.22
CA LYS A 411 -11.40 31.83 22.20
C LYS A 411 -11.32 30.99 23.48
N ASP A 412 -12.38 31.01 24.29
CA ASP A 412 -12.48 30.13 25.46
C ASP A 412 -12.87 28.73 24.99
N PRO A 413 -12.02 27.69 25.13
CA PRO A 413 -12.32 26.35 24.74
C PRO A 413 -13.48 25.71 25.51
N SER A 414 -13.80 26.25 26.69
CA SER A 414 -14.93 25.80 27.49
C SER A 414 -16.22 26.59 27.19
N ALA A 415 -16.12 27.72 26.48
CA ALA A 415 -17.30 28.42 26.01
C ALA A 415 -17.99 27.52 25.01
N VAL A 416 -19.14 27.01 25.34
CA VAL A 416 -20.07 26.40 24.39
C VAL A 416 -20.28 27.45 23.32
N ASP A 417 -19.80 27.17 22.12
CA ASP A 417 -19.99 28.07 20.98
C ASP A 417 -21.50 28.14 20.73
N ASP A 418 -22.11 29.18 21.27
CA ASP A 418 -23.56 29.40 21.22
C ASP A 418 -24.03 29.73 19.78
N THR A 419 -23.07 29.67 18.83
CA THR A 419 -23.27 30.08 17.45
C THR A 419 -23.08 28.92 16.45
N HIS A 420 -23.76 27.81 16.62
CA HIS A 420 -24.05 26.95 15.49
C HIS A 420 -25.35 27.40 14.84
N ILE A 421 -25.35 28.61 14.30
CA ILE A 421 -26.25 28.98 13.25
C ILE A 421 -25.60 28.48 11.96
N THR A 422 -25.89 27.25 11.55
CA THR A 422 -25.64 26.83 10.18
C THR A 422 -26.67 27.43 9.27
N ASP A 423 -26.21 27.89 8.10
CA ASP A 423 -26.95 28.50 7.02
C ASP A 423 -28.47 28.16 7.00
N VAL A 424 -29.25 29.11 7.35
CA VAL A 424 -30.68 29.08 7.10
C VAL A 424 -30.91 29.61 5.69
N ALA A 425 -30.89 28.73 4.71
CA ALA A 425 -31.63 28.99 3.49
C ALA A 425 -33.11 28.98 3.89
N ASP A 426 -33.74 30.13 3.84
CA ASP A 426 -35.17 30.41 4.14
C ASP A 426 -35.51 30.87 5.57
N GLY A 427 -34.94 31.93 6.07
CA GLY A 427 -35.58 32.91 6.94
C GLY A 427 -36.03 32.52 8.37
N ALA A 428 -36.00 31.26 8.79
CA ALA A 428 -36.37 30.85 10.15
C ALA A 428 -35.12 30.57 10.97
N ALA A 429 -34.90 31.29 12.10
CA ALA A 429 -33.79 31.03 12.99
C ALA A 429 -34.06 29.75 13.77
N VAL A 430 -33.25 28.70 13.53
CA VAL A 430 -33.27 27.43 14.28
C VAL A 430 -32.03 27.29 15.08
N ARG A 431 -32.17 26.96 16.35
CA ARG A 431 -31.07 26.72 17.29
C ARG A 431 -31.14 25.28 17.82
N GLY A 432 -30.00 24.55 17.82
CA GLY A 432 -29.90 23.24 18.41
C GLY A 432 -28.71 23.16 19.40
N VAL A 433 -28.95 22.71 20.62
CA VAL A 433 -27.92 22.59 21.66
C VAL A 433 -28.05 21.24 22.34
N PHE A 434 -26.92 20.60 22.64
CA PHE A 434 -26.86 19.41 23.48
C PHE A 434 -26.74 19.77 24.95
N ASP A 435 -27.63 19.22 25.78
CA ASP A 435 -27.56 19.21 27.22
C ASP A 435 -27.31 17.76 27.65
N GLY A 436 -26.04 17.36 27.75
CA GLY A 436 -25.64 15.97 27.88
C GLY A 436 -26.09 15.11 26.68
N MET A 437 -26.95 14.13 26.93
CA MET A 437 -27.50 13.24 25.89
C MET A 437 -28.82 13.74 25.31
N VAL A 438 -29.29 14.92 25.71
CA VAL A 438 -30.55 15.49 25.23
C VAL A 438 -30.26 16.62 24.23
N LEU A 439 -30.70 16.44 22.98
CA LEU A 439 -30.72 17.52 21.99
C LEU A 439 -31.92 18.42 22.24
N ARG A 440 -31.66 19.69 22.50
CA ARG A 440 -32.69 20.75 22.62
C ARG A 440 -32.68 21.58 21.33
N LEU A 441 -33.86 21.67 20.72
CA LEU A 441 -34.11 22.49 19.52
C LEU A 441 -35.02 23.66 19.88
N GLU A 442 -34.70 24.84 19.36
CA GLU A 442 -35.49 26.05 19.48
C GLU A 442 -35.63 26.72 18.11
N CYS A 443 -36.81 27.22 17.77
CA CYS A 443 -37.10 27.84 16.51
C CYS A 443 -38.14 28.96 16.66
N ASP A 444 -38.01 30.03 15.87
CA ASP A 444 -38.98 31.09 15.82
C ASP A 444 -40.32 30.64 15.22
N THR A 445 -40.29 29.57 14.44
CA THR A 445 -41.44 28.92 13.81
C THR A 445 -41.75 27.59 14.49
N GLU A 446 -42.98 27.14 14.48
CA GLU A 446 -43.40 25.86 15.05
C GLU A 446 -42.70 24.67 14.39
N ILE A 447 -42.03 23.80 15.15
CA ILE A 447 -41.45 22.54 14.72
C ILE A 447 -42.53 21.48 14.68
N ARG A 448 -42.78 20.87 13.52
CA ARG A 448 -43.78 19.82 13.29
C ARG A 448 -43.18 18.42 13.30
N GLN A 449 -41.96 18.32 12.77
CA GLN A 449 -41.22 17.05 12.72
C GLN A 449 -39.73 17.29 12.79
N VAL A 450 -39.03 16.41 13.47
CA VAL A 450 -37.56 16.34 13.49
C VAL A 450 -37.12 14.96 13.02
N GLN A 451 -36.18 14.91 12.08
CA GLN A 451 -35.52 13.70 11.63
C GLN A 451 -34.04 13.79 11.99
N LEU A 452 -33.55 12.80 12.73
CA LEU A 452 -32.14 12.66 13.01
C LEU A 452 -31.50 11.61 12.10
N TYR A 453 -30.35 11.94 11.57
CA TYR A 453 -29.52 11.05 10.75
C TYR A 453 -28.12 10.98 11.34
N ASP A 454 -27.43 9.86 11.13
CA ASP A 454 -25.99 9.80 11.30
C ASP A 454 -25.25 10.42 10.09
N VAL A 455 -23.92 10.49 10.18
CA VAL A 455 -23.07 11.06 9.10
C VAL A 455 -23.14 10.30 7.78
N SER A 456 -23.58 9.03 7.80
CA SER A 456 -23.79 8.22 6.59
C SER A 456 -25.12 8.49 5.90
N GLY A 457 -25.98 9.35 6.50
CA GLY A 457 -27.33 9.64 6.01
C GLY A 457 -28.39 8.61 6.43
N ARG A 458 -28.04 7.66 7.32
CA ARG A 458 -29.00 6.69 7.86
C ARG A 458 -29.90 7.38 8.87
N VAL A 459 -31.23 7.20 8.74
CA VAL A 459 -32.21 7.71 9.70
C VAL A 459 -32.03 6.99 11.05
N LEU A 460 -31.77 7.77 12.10
CA LEU A 460 -31.68 7.29 13.47
C LEU A 460 -33.04 7.31 14.16
N THR A 461 -33.79 8.41 14.01
CA THR A 461 -35.15 8.53 14.55
C THR A 461 -35.94 9.62 13.82
N ILE A 462 -37.25 9.53 13.92
CA ILE A 462 -38.18 10.55 13.44
C ILE A 462 -39.15 10.92 14.59
N HIS A 463 -39.00 12.14 15.10
CA HIS A 463 -39.91 12.70 16.10
C HIS A 463 -41.02 13.50 15.45
N ARG A 464 -42.23 13.14 15.75
CA ARG A 464 -43.44 13.91 15.42
C ARG A 464 -44.13 14.30 16.73
N ALA A 465 -44.24 15.56 16.99
CA ALA A 465 -44.86 16.07 18.21
C ALA A 465 -45.98 17.07 17.83
N ALA A 466 -46.77 17.46 18.79
CA ALA A 466 -47.65 18.63 18.64
C ALA A 466 -46.78 19.85 18.28
N PRO A 467 -47.22 20.73 17.36
CA PRO A 467 -46.45 21.90 16.95
C PRO A 467 -45.95 22.70 18.15
N ALA A 468 -44.65 22.88 18.27
CA ALA A 468 -44.01 23.60 19.35
C ALA A 468 -42.78 24.36 18.85
N ARG A 469 -42.44 25.47 19.47
CA ARG A 469 -41.21 26.22 19.14
C ARG A 469 -39.97 25.66 19.77
N THR A 470 -40.12 24.74 20.71
CA THR A 470 -39.00 24.05 21.36
C THR A 470 -39.26 22.55 21.37
N MET A 471 -38.23 21.75 21.16
CA MET A 471 -38.31 20.29 21.21
C MET A 471 -37.03 19.72 21.86
N ALA A 472 -37.22 18.68 22.71
CA ALA A 472 -36.12 17.95 23.33
C ALA A 472 -36.15 16.49 22.86
N ILE A 473 -34.99 15.96 22.41
CA ILE A 473 -34.87 14.62 21.89
C ILE A 473 -33.76 13.91 22.66
N ASP A 474 -34.10 12.76 23.25
CA ASP A 474 -33.08 11.89 23.89
C ASP A 474 -32.24 11.21 22.78
N THR A 475 -30.94 11.43 22.80
CA THR A 475 -29.97 10.86 21.89
C THR A 475 -29.12 9.76 22.52
N ALA A 476 -29.37 9.41 23.79
CA ALA A 476 -28.67 8.34 24.50
C ALA A 476 -28.70 6.97 23.77
N PRO A 477 -29.79 6.59 23.06
CA PRO A 477 -29.84 5.33 22.32
C PRO A 477 -28.92 5.25 21.09
N PHE A 478 -28.28 6.35 20.70
CA PHE A 478 -27.50 6.42 19.46
C PHE A 478 -26.01 6.56 19.77
N ASP A 479 -25.18 5.70 19.18
CA ASP A 479 -23.70 5.76 19.33
C ASP A 479 -23.05 6.90 18.52
N SER A 480 -23.81 7.56 17.66
CA SER A 480 -23.31 8.69 16.87
C SER A 480 -22.99 9.90 17.75
N ARG A 481 -21.84 10.54 17.50
CA ARG A 481 -21.52 11.86 18.07
C ARG A 481 -21.96 13.01 17.15
N VAL A 482 -22.07 12.77 15.86
CA VAL A 482 -22.49 13.78 14.88
C VAL A 482 -23.88 13.44 14.36
N PHE A 483 -24.77 14.41 14.40
CA PHE A 483 -26.15 14.27 13.95
C PHE A 483 -26.45 15.28 12.85
N LEU A 484 -27.05 14.82 11.76
CA LEU A 484 -27.73 15.69 10.82
C LEU A 484 -29.19 15.74 11.24
N VAL A 485 -29.66 16.94 11.52
CA VAL A 485 -31.00 17.17 12.07
C VAL A 485 -31.83 17.92 11.02
N ARG A 486 -32.81 17.27 10.43
CA ARG A 486 -33.74 17.88 9.48
C ARG A 486 -35.04 18.19 10.20
N LEU A 487 -35.49 19.43 10.11
CA LEU A 487 -36.77 19.88 10.68
C LEU A 487 -37.78 20.07 9.57
N LEU A 488 -39.02 19.80 9.87
CA LEU A 488 -40.20 20.31 9.10
C LEU A 488 -40.88 21.35 9.97
N LEU A 489 -40.93 22.58 9.49
CA LEU A 489 -41.50 23.71 10.20
C LEU A 489 -42.94 23.97 9.81
N GLY A 490 -43.62 24.85 10.57
CA GLY A 490 -45.00 25.23 10.38
C GLY A 490 -45.28 25.93 9.04
N ASP A 491 -44.31 26.63 8.50
CA ASP A 491 -44.29 27.29 7.21
C ASP A 491 -43.90 26.36 6.04
N SER A 492 -43.76 25.08 6.29
CA SER A 492 -43.31 24.05 5.33
C SER A 492 -41.82 24.13 4.94
N SER A 493 -41.04 25.02 5.52
CA SER A 493 -39.58 25.01 5.34
C SER A 493 -38.95 23.79 5.99
N THR A 494 -37.77 23.32 5.47
CA THR A 494 -37.10 22.11 5.93
C THR A 494 -35.62 22.35 6.17
N PRO A 495 -35.24 23.19 7.14
CA PRO A 495 -33.82 23.41 7.46
C PRO A 495 -33.12 22.13 7.95
N VAL A 496 -31.82 22.03 7.67
CA VAL A 496 -30.96 20.96 8.14
C VAL A 496 -29.84 21.55 8.97
N LEU A 497 -29.67 21.02 10.18
CA LEU A 497 -28.60 21.38 11.12
C LEU A 497 -27.60 20.20 11.19
N LYS A 498 -26.31 20.50 11.24
CA LYS A 498 -25.29 19.53 11.64
C LYS A 498 -24.90 19.85 13.07
N LEU A 499 -25.13 18.93 13.98
CA LEU A 499 -24.89 19.12 15.40
C LEU A 499 -23.94 18.02 15.91
N VAL A 500 -23.01 18.40 16.78
CA VAL A 500 -22.06 17.48 17.40
C VAL A 500 -22.39 17.36 18.86
N ARG A 501 -22.59 16.11 19.32
CA ARG A 501 -22.79 15.79 20.73
C ARG A 501 -21.42 15.79 21.43
N PRO A 502 -21.22 16.57 22.50
CA PRO A 502 -19.97 16.65 23.24
C PRO A 502 -19.42 15.31 23.74
#